data_67004639660ed80c5316071d7561d5e6
#
_entry.id   67004639660ed80c5316071d7561d5e6
#
_cell.length_a   1.000
_cell.length_b   1.000
_cell.length_c   1.000
_cell.angle_alpha   90.00
_cell.angle_beta   90.00
_cell.angle_gamma   90.00
#
_symmetry.space_group_name_H-M   'P 1'
#
loop_
_entity.id
_entity.type
_entity.pdbx_description
1 polymer ?
#
loop_
_entity_poly.entity_id
_entity_poly.type
_entity_poly.pdbx_seq_one_letter_code
_entity_poly.pdbx_strand_id
1 'polypeptide(L)'
;FFQAEDGIRDSVASRGLGDVYKRQGLPKMLTASLEEMFWGANTNLWLYATLTLGAAICVDVHADEATRRLYLPKFYSGSWTGAMALTEAQAGTDLGLIRTRAIPHADGSYRVTGTKIFITSGEHDLAEKIVHLVLAKLPDAPGGSRGISLFLVPKYLPRDDGSLGQRNGLESASIEHKMGVKGSATSVINYTDATGYLIGEPNQGLACMFTMMNYERLSVGIQGLGLAERAYQAASSYAKERVQGRIPDGSTAEPAAADAIVGHPDVRRMLLTQRAYNEAGRAFSTYVGLQLDRAKYASVGIVQAKAARFVDLLTPVAKAFMTDRGLECTLLGQQVFGGHGYIREWGVEQLVRDVRIAQIYEGANGIQALDLVGRKVLKDGGATVIELIDDIRQTEVPERYAASLDEALSAWQEVTRWLCDNAPADSNLPGAASVDYLDMAGHVLYAWLWARMSGVSDGSDKRCVAD
;
A
#
# COMPACT_ATOMS: atom_id res chain seq x y z
N PHE A 1 0.57 29.68 -7.21
CA PHE A 1 -0.03 28.51 -6.54
C PHE A 1 -1.46 28.23 -7.02
N PHE A 2 -2.26 29.25 -7.35
CA PHE A 2 -3.66 29.07 -7.79
C PHE A 2 -3.85 28.65 -9.26
N GLN A 3 -2.87 28.85 -10.13
CA GLN A 3 -2.93 28.38 -11.52
C GLN A 3 -2.61 26.88 -11.71
N ALA A 4 -2.10 26.21 -10.68
CA ALA A 4 -1.82 24.77 -10.73
C ALA A 4 -3.08 23.90 -10.49
N GLU A 5 -4.13 24.43 -9.85
CA GLU A 5 -5.34 23.65 -9.54
C GLU A 5 -6.19 23.35 -10.78
N ASP A 6 -6.30 24.27 -11.74
CA ASP A 6 -7.07 24.02 -12.97
C ASP A 6 -6.35 23.05 -13.92
N GLY A 7 -5.02 23.11 -13.97
CA GLY A 7 -4.22 22.14 -14.74
C GLY A 7 -4.19 20.73 -14.15
N ILE A 8 -4.33 20.60 -12.84
CA ILE A 8 -4.41 19.31 -12.12
C ILE A 8 -5.78 18.66 -12.30
N ARG A 9 -6.87 19.44 -12.35
CA ARG A 9 -8.22 18.95 -12.63
C ARG A 9 -8.31 18.23 -13.97
N ASP A 10 -7.63 18.73 -15.01
CA ASP A 10 -7.77 18.19 -16.35
C ASP A 10 -6.75 17.11 -16.74
N SER A 11 -5.60 17.01 -16.07
CA SER A 11 -4.49 16.22 -16.61
C SER A 11 -4.08 14.97 -15.84
N VAL A 12 -4.23 14.92 -14.52
CA VAL A 12 -3.60 13.85 -13.71
C VAL A 12 -4.61 12.87 -13.11
N ALA A 13 -5.71 13.35 -12.56
CA ALA A 13 -6.68 12.47 -11.93
C ALA A 13 -7.59 11.73 -12.93
N SER A 14 -7.88 12.33 -14.09
CA SER A 14 -8.91 11.83 -14.99
C SER A 14 -8.41 11.12 -16.24
N ARG A 15 -7.26 11.47 -16.81
CA ARG A 15 -6.86 10.96 -18.14
C ARG A 15 -5.57 10.13 -18.19
N GLY A 16 -4.73 10.17 -17.18
CA GLY A 16 -3.38 9.61 -17.30
C GLY A 16 -3.19 8.20 -16.72
N LEU A 17 -3.84 7.87 -15.62
CA LEU A 17 -3.48 6.72 -14.82
C LEU A 17 -4.21 5.44 -15.20
N GLY A 18 -5.48 5.51 -15.53
CA GLY A 18 -6.21 4.35 -16.05
C GLY A 18 -5.63 3.85 -17.38
N ASP A 19 -5.22 4.76 -18.25
CA ASP A 19 -4.59 4.43 -19.53
C ASP A 19 -3.19 3.83 -19.36
N VAL A 20 -2.38 4.35 -18.41
CA VAL A 20 -1.02 3.86 -18.14
C VAL A 20 -1.04 2.44 -17.58
N TYR A 21 -1.97 2.11 -16.69
CA TYR A 21 -1.98 0.82 -16.01
C TYR A 21 -2.66 -0.31 -16.76
N LYS A 22 -3.68 -0.05 -17.56
CA LYS A 22 -4.42 -1.12 -18.24
C LYS A 22 -4.49 -1.05 -19.76
N ARG A 23 -4.60 0.13 -20.36
CA ARG A 23 -4.58 0.24 -21.83
C ARG A 23 -3.21 -0.08 -22.42
N GLN A 24 -2.13 0.27 -21.71
CA GLN A 24 -0.76 0.03 -22.18
C GLN A 24 -0.16 -1.27 -21.65
N GLY A 25 -0.81 -1.95 -20.67
CA GLY A 25 -0.33 -3.21 -20.11
C GLY A 25 1.05 -3.11 -19.48
N LEU A 26 1.38 -1.97 -18.85
CA LEU A 26 2.68 -1.79 -18.21
C LEU A 26 2.89 -2.81 -17.09
N PRO A 27 4.07 -3.43 -17.01
CA PRO A 27 4.42 -4.34 -15.93
C PRO A 27 4.30 -3.67 -14.55
N LYS A 28 3.85 -4.41 -13.54
CA LYS A 28 3.74 -3.91 -12.16
C LYS A 28 5.11 -3.50 -11.61
N MET A 29 6.16 -4.19 -12.00
CA MET A 29 7.54 -3.84 -11.68
C MET A 29 7.87 -2.39 -12.07
N LEU A 30 7.42 -1.93 -13.22
CA LEU A 30 7.64 -0.56 -13.69
C LEU A 30 6.69 0.43 -13.01
N THR A 31 5.42 0.05 -12.85
CA THR A 31 4.40 0.93 -12.27
C THR A 31 4.63 1.17 -10.78
N ALA A 32 5.30 0.27 -10.05
CA ALA A 32 5.70 0.48 -8.66
C ALA A 32 6.59 1.73 -8.50
N SER A 33 7.51 1.97 -9.42
CA SER A 33 8.34 3.18 -9.40
C SER A 33 7.54 4.46 -9.69
N LEU A 34 6.55 4.38 -10.57
CA LEU A 34 5.64 5.51 -10.83
C LEU A 34 4.76 5.81 -9.60
N GLU A 35 4.26 4.78 -8.93
CA GLU A 35 3.49 4.94 -7.68
C GLU A 35 4.32 5.63 -6.60
N GLU A 36 5.59 5.26 -6.42
CA GLU A 36 6.48 5.94 -5.48
C GLU A 36 6.56 7.44 -5.74
N MET A 37 6.74 7.83 -7.02
CA MET A 37 6.79 9.25 -7.41
C MET A 37 5.47 9.98 -7.09
N PHE A 38 4.33 9.36 -7.39
CA PHE A 38 3.02 9.97 -7.13
C PHE A 38 2.71 10.08 -5.63
N TRP A 39 3.01 9.04 -4.85
CA TRP A 39 2.86 9.08 -3.40
C TRP A 39 3.72 10.17 -2.76
N GLY A 40 4.97 10.31 -3.20
CA GLY A 40 5.87 11.37 -2.74
C GLY A 40 5.47 12.76 -3.20
N ALA A 41 4.88 12.90 -4.39
CA ALA A 41 4.45 14.19 -4.93
C ALA A 41 3.19 14.71 -4.23
N ASN A 42 2.13 13.89 -4.15
CA ASN A 42 0.88 14.27 -3.50
C ASN A 42 0.07 13.05 -3.06
N THR A 43 0.31 12.58 -1.85
CA THR A 43 -0.39 11.46 -1.23
C THR A 43 -1.91 11.64 -1.19
N ASN A 44 -2.39 12.87 -0.96
CA ASN A 44 -3.83 13.14 -0.85
C ASN A 44 -4.56 12.93 -2.17
N LEU A 45 -3.99 13.42 -3.26
CA LEU A 45 -4.57 13.27 -4.59
C LEU A 45 -4.44 11.83 -5.11
N TRP A 46 -3.30 11.19 -4.82
CA TRP A 46 -3.04 9.83 -5.30
C TRP A 46 -4.01 8.79 -4.74
N LEU A 47 -4.54 8.99 -3.53
CA LEU A 47 -5.58 8.13 -2.93
C LEU A 47 -6.84 8.02 -3.79
N TYR A 48 -7.26 9.08 -4.48
CA TYR A 48 -8.41 9.02 -5.38
C TYR A 48 -8.14 8.14 -6.61
N ALA A 49 -6.92 8.19 -7.12
CA ALA A 49 -6.52 7.45 -8.31
C ALA A 49 -6.33 5.95 -8.01
N THR A 50 -5.63 5.60 -6.92
CA THR A 50 -5.32 4.21 -6.58
C THR A 50 -6.59 3.42 -6.25
N LEU A 51 -7.53 3.98 -5.47
CA LEU A 51 -8.81 3.33 -5.18
C LEU A 51 -9.67 3.10 -6.44
N THR A 52 -9.65 4.05 -7.38
CA THR A 52 -10.33 3.89 -8.66
C THR A 52 -9.74 2.74 -9.47
N LEU A 53 -8.41 2.63 -9.48
CA LEU A 53 -7.72 1.54 -10.16
C LEU A 53 -8.01 0.18 -9.50
N GLY A 54 -7.99 0.11 -8.18
CA GLY A 54 -8.37 -1.10 -7.45
C GLY A 54 -9.82 -1.53 -7.73
N ALA A 55 -10.76 -0.58 -7.76
CA ALA A 55 -12.14 -0.85 -8.14
C ALA A 55 -12.27 -1.34 -9.59
N ALA A 56 -11.54 -0.73 -10.53
CA ALA A 56 -11.52 -1.18 -11.92
C ALA A 56 -11.00 -2.62 -12.05
N ILE A 57 -9.94 -2.98 -11.32
CA ILE A 57 -9.40 -4.36 -11.30
C ILE A 57 -10.43 -5.35 -10.77
N CYS A 58 -11.11 -5.01 -9.68
CA CYS A 58 -12.14 -5.85 -9.09
C CYS A 58 -13.32 -6.08 -10.06
N VAL A 59 -13.81 -5.01 -10.70
CA VAL A 59 -14.89 -5.09 -11.69
C VAL A 59 -14.47 -5.91 -12.91
N ASP A 60 -13.26 -5.73 -13.40
CA ASP A 60 -12.74 -6.46 -14.57
C ASP A 60 -12.65 -7.97 -14.35
N VAL A 61 -12.30 -8.39 -13.13
CA VAL A 61 -12.12 -9.82 -12.79
C VAL A 61 -13.45 -10.48 -12.45
N HIS A 62 -14.35 -9.79 -11.74
CA HIS A 62 -15.48 -10.43 -11.08
C HIS A 62 -16.85 -10.00 -11.59
N ALA A 63 -16.99 -8.88 -12.33
CA ALA A 63 -18.26 -8.44 -12.83
C ALA A 63 -18.67 -9.18 -14.13
N ASP A 64 -19.97 -9.18 -14.42
CA ASP A 64 -20.50 -9.63 -15.70
C ASP A 64 -20.07 -8.72 -16.85
N GLU A 65 -20.26 -9.20 -18.09
CA GLU A 65 -19.82 -8.49 -19.30
C GLU A 65 -20.54 -7.13 -19.48
N ALA A 66 -21.84 -7.03 -19.12
CA ALA A 66 -22.58 -5.79 -19.25
C ALA A 66 -22.04 -4.72 -18.30
N THR A 67 -21.80 -5.09 -17.05
CA THR A 67 -21.17 -4.24 -16.03
C THR A 67 -19.78 -3.81 -16.45
N ARG A 68 -18.93 -4.73 -16.94
CA ARG A 68 -17.59 -4.38 -17.46
C ARG A 68 -17.65 -3.37 -18.58
N ARG A 69 -18.49 -3.58 -19.59
CA ARG A 69 -18.64 -2.66 -20.74
C ARG A 69 -19.08 -1.27 -20.34
N LEU A 70 -19.94 -1.15 -19.32
CA LEU A 70 -20.45 0.13 -18.87
C LEU A 70 -19.47 0.88 -17.97
N TYR A 71 -18.83 0.22 -17.03
CA TYR A 71 -18.05 0.87 -15.96
C TYR A 71 -16.56 0.99 -16.28
N LEU A 72 -15.92 0.00 -16.91
CA LEU A 72 -14.47 0.01 -17.10
C LEU A 72 -13.97 1.18 -17.97
N PRO A 73 -14.60 1.52 -19.12
CA PRO A 73 -14.17 2.67 -19.92
C PRO A 73 -14.22 3.98 -19.12
N LYS A 74 -15.20 4.11 -18.23
CA LYS A 74 -15.39 5.30 -17.39
C LYS A 74 -14.38 5.38 -16.24
N PHE A 75 -14.02 4.24 -15.62
CA PHE A 75 -12.93 4.18 -14.64
C PHE A 75 -11.59 4.49 -15.29
N TYR A 76 -11.30 3.92 -16.46
CA TYR A 76 -10.04 4.16 -17.16
C TYR A 76 -9.86 5.58 -17.67
N SER A 77 -10.95 6.24 -18.07
CA SER A 77 -10.91 7.65 -18.44
C SER A 77 -10.86 8.61 -17.26
N GLY A 78 -11.10 8.11 -16.02
CA GLY A 78 -11.25 8.92 -14.81
C GLY A 78 -12.56 9.73 -14.74
N SER A 79 -13.46 9.57 -15.71
CA SER A 79 -14.78 10.21 -15.67
C SER A 79 -15.60 9.74 -14.45
N TRP A 80 -15.43 8.48 -14.06
CA TRP A 80 -15.99 7.91 -12.85
C TRP A 80 -14.87 7.40 -11.96
N THR A 81 -15.01 7.59 -10.65
CA THR A 81 -14.07 7.09 -9.65
C THR A 81 -14.66 5.95 -8.85
N GLY A 82 -13.79 5.13 -8.27
CA GLY A 82 -14.15 4.02 -7.42
C GLY A 82 -13.81 4.28 -5.96
N ALA A 83 -14.64 3.75 -5.06
CA ALA A 83 -14.39 3.75 -3.63
C ALA A 83 -14.68 2.38 -3.02
N MET A 84 -13.97 2.03 -1.96
CA MET A 84 -14.11 0.78 -1.23
C MET A 84 -14.88 1.02 0.07
N ALA A 85 -16.04 0.36 0.27
CA ALA A 85 -16.93 0.58 1.39
C ALA A 85 -17.12 -0.70 2.22
N LEU A 86 -16.19 -0.96 3.16
CA LEU A 86 -16.13 -2.16 3.97
C LEU A 86 -16.56 -1.89 5.41
N THR A 87 -15.87 -0.95 6.06
CA THR A 87 -15.84 -0.75 7.51
C THR A 87 -17.15 -0.18 8.05
N GLU A 88 -17.56 -0.70 9.19
CA GLU A 88 -18.64 -0.16 10.01
C GLU A 88 -18.13 0.10 11.44
N ALA A 89 -18.83 0.87 12.24
CA ALA A 89 -18.40 1.26 13.58
C ALA A 89 -18.02 0.06 14.49
N GLN A 90 -18.69 -1.08 14.32
CA GLN A 90 -18.41 -2.32 15.07
C GLN A 90 -17.57 -3.35 14.28
N ALA A 91 -17.24 -3.07 13.02
CA ALA A 91 -16.61 -4.02 12.10
C ALA A 91 -15.48 -3.35 11.31
N GLY A 92 -14.30 -3.30 11.89
CA GLY A 92 -13.06 -2.85 11.22
C GLY A 92 -12.22 -4.03 10.79
N THR A 93 -11.48 -4.62 11.72
CA THR A 93 -10.65 -5.80 11.47
C THR A 93 -11.50 -7.06 11.24
N ASP A 94 -12.53 -7.27 12.06
CA ASP A 94 -13.48 -8.37 11.87
C ASP A 94 -14.68 -7.91 11.04
N LEU A 95 -14.57 -8.11 9.72
CA LEU A 95 -15.66 -7.82 8.78
C LEU A 95 -16.85 -8.78 8.92
N GLY A 96 -16.70 -9.91 9.61
CA GLY A 96 -17.81 -10.82 9.92
C GLY A 96 -18.94 -10.15 10.71
N LEU A 97 -18.64 -9.04 11.38
CA LEU A 97 -19.58 -8.26 12.21
C LEU A 97 -20.36 -7.19 11.44
N ILE A 98 -20.18 -7.02 10.12
CA ILE A 98 -20.94 -6.02 9.34
C ILE A 98 -22.45 -6.28 9.43
N ARG A 99 -23.19 -5.18 9.45
CA ARG A 99 -24.67 -5.17 9.54
C ARG A 99 -25.34 -4.64 8.29
N THR A 100 -24.62 -4.02 7.37
CA THR A 100 -25.15 -3.59 6.06
C THR A 100 -25.79 -4.78 5.35
N ARG A 101 -27.01 -4.57 4.87
CA ARG A 101 -27.83 -5.60 4.20
C ARG A 101 -28.09 -5.22 2.76
N ALA A 102 -28.24 -6.23 1.90
CA ALA A 102 -28.65 -6.09 0.51
C ALA A 102 -29.83 -7.05 0.27
N ILE A 103 -31.01 -6.49 -0.02
CA ILE A 103 -32.26 -7.25 -0.23
C ILE A 103 -32.51 -7.36 -1.72
N PRO A 104 -32.70 -8.58 -2.28
CA PRO A 104 -33.02 -8.76 -3.70
C PRO A 104 -34.29 -7.98 -4.07
N HIS A 105 -34.31 -7.38 -5.27
CA HIS A 105 -35.41 -6.65 -5.83
C HIS A 105 -35.91 -7.29 -7.15
N ALA A 106 -37.15 -7.04 -7.53
CA ALA A 106 -37.81 -7.71 -8.67
C ALA A 106 -37.17 -7.39 -10.03
N ASP A 107 -36.40 -6.30 -10.13
CA ASP A 107 -35.68 -5.89 -11.34
C ASP A 107 -34.27 -6.53 -11.48
N GLY A 108 -33.92 -7.48 -10.61
CA GLY A 108 -32.65 -8.14 -10.58
C GLY A 108 -31.55 -7.35 -9.84
N SER A 109 -31.82 -6.13 -9.40
CA SER A 109 -30.94 -5.35 -8.53
C SER A 109 -31.13 -5.71 -7.05
N TYR A 110 -30.38 -5.04 -6.19
CA TYR A 110 -30.50 -5.17 -4.72
C TYR A 110 -30.74 -3.82 -4.10
N ARG A 111 -31.43 -3.81 -2.95
CA ARG A 111 -31.58 -2.61 -2.12
C ARG A 111 -30.62 -2.69 -0.94
N VAL A 112 -29.61 -1.84 -0.96
CA VAL A 112 -28.54 -1.80 0.04
C VAL A 112 -28.89 -0.79 1.12
N THR A 113 -28.84 -1.22 2.38
CA THR A 113 -29.13 -0.37 3.55
C THR A 113 -28.10 -0.61 4.64
N GLY A 114 -27.52 0.47 5.16
CA GLY A 114 -26.52 0.45 6.23
C GLY A 114 -25.64 1.69 6.23
N THR A 115 -24.74 1.77 7.21
CA THR A 115 -23.78 2.88 7.33
C THR A 115 -22.36 2.35 7.30
N LYS A 116 -21.54 2.93 6.44
CA LYS A 116 -20.11 2.65 6.32
C LYS A 116 -19.30 3.85 6.79
N ILE A 117 -18.22 3.59 7.51
CA ILE A 117 -17.32 4.62 8.03
C ILE A 117 -15.92 4.49 7.44
N PHE A 118 -15.15 5.57 7.54
CA PHE A 118 -13.78 5.64 7.01
C PHE A 118 -13.68 5.38 5.51
N ILE A 119 -14.68 5.81 4.73
CA ILE A 119 -14.70 5.58 3.30
C ILE A 119 -13.88 6.66 2.60
N THR A 120 -12.65 6.30 2.25
CA THR A 120 -11.75 7.15 1.48
C THR A 120 -12.32 7.37 0.10
N SER A 121 -12.33 8.62 -0.37
CA SER A 121 -12.91 9.01 -1.66
C SER A 121 -14.41 8.66 -1.81
N GLY A 122 -15.12 8.49 -0.68
CA GLY A 122 -16.53 8.13 -0.69
C GLY A 122 -17.46 9.25 -1.20
N GLU A 123 -17.02 10.52 -1.07
CA GLU A 123 -17.74 11.67 -1.61
C GLU A 123 -16.71 12.76 -2.00
N HIS A 124 -16.84 13.27 -3.23
CA HIS A 124 -16.03 14.36 -3.78
C HIS A 124 -16.62 14.88 -5.11
N ASP A 125 -16.05 15.96 -5.65
CA ASP A 125 -16.42 16.60 -6.90
C ASP A 125 -15.33 16.53 -7.99
N LEU A 126 -14.32 15.67 -7.80
CA LEU A 126 -13.20 15.50 -8.75
C LEU A 126 -13.58 14.67 -10.00
N ALA A 127 -14.74 14.02 -9.99
CA ALA A 127 -15.25 13.20 -11.08
C ALA A 127 -16.77 13.37 -11.21
N GLU A 128 -17.31 13.03 -12.38
CA GLU A 128 -18.74 13.11 -12.66
C GLU A 128 -19.56 12.19 -11.71
N LYS A 129 -18.98 11.07 -11.31
CA LYS A 129 -19.65 10.03 -10.52
C LYS A 129 -18.68 9.20 -9.71
N ILE A 130 -19.11 8.80 -8.54
CA ILE A 130 -18.42 7.84 -7.68
C ILE A 130 -19.18 6.53 -7.68
N VAL A 131 -18.46 5.42 -7.72
CA VAL A 131 -19.00 4.06 -7.68
C VAL A 131 -18.42 3.36 -6.46
N HIS A 132 -19.29 2.96 -5.53
CA HIS A 132 -18.86 2.27 -4.32
C HIS A 132 -18.89 0.75 -4.53
N LEU A 133 -17.83 0.06 -4.17
CA LEU A 133 -17.78 -1.38 -3.99
C LEU A 133 -18.11 -1.68 -2.51
N VAL A 134 -19.33 -2.15 -2.24
CA VAL A 134 -19.90 -2.23 -0.90
C VAL A 134 -19.99 -3.68 -0.45
N LEU A 135 -19.44 -3.99 0.73
CA LEU A 135 -19.65 -5.26 1.40
C LEU A 135 -20.98 -5.24 2.19
N ALA A 136 -21.86 -6.18 1.90
CA ALA A 136 -23.14 -6.34 2.58
C ALA A 136 -23.52 -7.82 2.71
N LYS A 137 -24.51 -8.13 3.56
CA LYS A 137 -25.06 -9.47 3.75
C LYS A 137 -26.43 -9.60 3.10
N LEU A 138 -26.66 -10.73 2.45
CA LEU A 138 -27.98 -11.14 1.98
C LEU A 138 -28.85 -11.60 3.15
N PRO A 139 -30.21 -11.65 3.02
CA PRO A 139 -31.11 -12.05 4.10
C PRO A 139 -30.77 -13.41 4.72
N ASP A 140 -30.51 -14.41 3.89
CA ASP A 140 -30.23 -15.79 4.31
C ASP A 140 -28.75 -16.15 4.30
N ALA A 141 -27.87 -15.15 4.41
CA ALA A 141 -26.43 -15.34 4.36
C ALA A 141 -25.89 -16.10 5.59
N PRO A 142 -24.89 -16.98 5.41
CA PRO A 142 -24.19 -17.60 6.52
C PRO A 142 -23.64 -16.58 7.52
N GLY A 143 -23.50 -16.97 8.78
CA GLY A 143 -22.90 -16.13 9.81
C GLY A 143 -21.41 -15.82 9.55
N GLY A 144 -20.93 -14.73 10.13
CA GLY A 144 -19.54 -14.31 10.05
C GLY A 144 -19.13 -13.80 8.67
N SER A 145 -17.86 -13.93 8.34
CA SER A 145 -17.26 -13.43 7.08
C SER A 145 -17.67 -14.24 5.85
N ARG A 146 -18.12 -15.49 6.04
CA ARG A 146 -18.57 -16.37 4.95
C ARG A 146 -19.88 -15.94 4.29
N GLY A 147 -20.66 -15.08 4.93
CA GLY A 147 -21.93 -14.59 4.41
C GLY A 147 -21.84 -13.21 3.75
N ILE A 148 -20.63 -12.73 3.45
CA ILE A 148 -20.43 -11.40 2.88
C ILE A 148 -20.46 -11.48 1.36
N SER A 149 -21.30 -10.63 0.74
CA SER A 149 -21.40 -10.41 -0.71
C SER A 149 -20.90 -9.03 -1.08
N LEU A 150 -20.49 -8.84 -2.34
CA LEU A 150 -19.98 -7.58 -2.88
C LEU A 150 -21.01 -6.95 -3.82
N PHE A 151 -21.26 -5.66 -3.64
CA PHE A 151 -22.20 -4.90 -4.47
C PHE A 151 -21.54 -3.66 -5.06
N LEU A 152 -21.78 -3.43 -6.34
CA LEU A 152 -21.48 -2.18 -7.02
C LEU A 152 -22.67 -1.23 -6.81
N VAL A 153 -22.43 -0.12 -6.11
CA VAL A 153 -23.45 0.89 -5.76
C VAL A 153 -23.03 2.24 -6.30
N PRO A 154 -23.57 2.67 -7.46
CA PRO A 154 -23.22 3.96 -8.06
C PRO A 154 -23.93 5.12 -7.37
N LYS A 155 -23.26 6.28 -7.23
CA LYS A 155 -23.86 7.51 -6.68
C LYS A 155 -25.03 8.04 -7.54
N TYR A 156 -24.91 7.90 -8.84
CA TYR A 156 -25.98 8.15 -9.82
C TYR A 156 -26.21 6.88 -10.62
N LEU A 157 -27.44 6.48 -10.80
CA LEU A 157 -27.78 5.34 -11.63
C LEU A 157 -27.43 5.68 -13.10
N PRO A 158 -26.71 4.79 -13.82
CA PRO A 158 -26.44 5.03 -15.23
C PRO A 158 -27.73 4.81 -16.06
N ARG A 159 -27.93 5.58 -17.13
CA ARG A 159 -28.88 5.26 -18.18
C ARG A 159 -28.25 4.28 -19.17
N ASP A 160 -29.05 3.72 -20.07
CA ASP A 160 -28.61 2.74 -21.06
C ASP A 160 -27.52 3.30 -21.99
N ASP A 161 -27.53 4.60 -22.24
CA ASP A 161 -26.50 5.32 -23.02
C ASP A 161 -25.23 5.64 -22.23
N GLY A 162 -25.14 5.24 -20.95
CA GLY A 162 -24.04 5.51 -20.05
C GLY A 162 -24.00 6.93 -19.48
N SER A 163 -25.02 7.75 -19.74
CA SER A 163 -25.17 9.07 -19.11
C SER A 163 -25.66 8.96 -17.66
N LEU A 164 -25.52 10.06 -16.90
CA LEU A 164 -25.98 10.10 -15.51
C LEU A 164 -27.50 10.13 -15.45
N GLY A 165 -28.10 9.20 -14.70
CA GLY A 165 -29.50 9.14 -14.39
C GLY A 165 -29.83 9.81 -13.05
N GLN A 166 -30.83 9.28 -12.35
CA GLN A 166 -31.22 9.80 -11.05
C GLN A 166 -30.18 9.51 -9.96
N ARG A 167 -30.17 10.36 -8.92
CA ARG A 167 -29.35 10.13 -7.74
C ARG A 167 -29.83 8.87 -7.01
N ASN A 168 -28.86 8.04 -6.61
CA ASN A 168 -29.14 6.83 -5.86
C ASN A 168 -29.30 7.13 -4.35
N GLY A 169 -29.82 6.16 -3.59
CA GLY A 169 -30.08 6.23 -2.15
C GLY A 169 -28.81 6.16 -1.28
N LEU A 170 -27.80 6.93 -1.62
CA LEU A 170 -26.58 7.05 -0.82
C LEU A 170 -26.17 8.51 -0.59
N GLU A 171 -25.66 8.81 0.59
CA GLU A 171 -25.23 10.16 0.96
C GLU A 171 -24.04 10.13 1.92
N SER A 172 -23.20 11.16 1.85
CA SER A 172 -22.18 11.41 2.87
C SER A 172 -22.79 12.13 4.06
N ALA A 173 -22.85 11.45 5.20
CA ALA A 173 -23.37 12.01 6.44
C ALA A 173 -22.37 12.97 7.08
N SER A 174 -21.07 12.67 6.96
CA SER A 174 -19.98 13.50 7.47
C SER A 174 -18.66 13.13 6.83
N ILE A 175 -17.66 13.98 7.03
CA ILE A 175 -16.25 13.69 6.75
C ILE A 175 -15.45 13.69 8.04
N GLU A 176 -14.38 12.89 8.09
CA GLU A 176 -13.54 12.74 9.27
C GLU A 176 -12.50 13.87 9.39
N HIS A 177 -12.34 14.42 10.60
CA HIS A 177 -11.26 15.34 10.95
C HIS A 177 -10.02 14.55 11.32
N LYS A 178 -9.11 14.37 10.36
CA LYS A 178 -7.96 13.45 10.47
C LYS A 178 -6.69 14.15 10.93
N MET A 179 -5.76 13.36 11.49
CA MET A 179 -4.40 13.77 11.82
C MET A 179 -3.62 14.22 10.57
N GLY A 180 -3.64 13.42 9.51
CA GLY A 180 -2.97 13.63 8.23
C GLY A 180 -3.89 13.33 7.05
N VAL A 181 -3.33 13.38 5.83
CA VAL A 181 -4.04 13.13 4.57
C VAL A 181 -5.35 13.94 4.50
N LYS A 182 -5.27 15.22 4.87
CA LYS A 182 -6.45 16.09 5.04
C LYS A 182 -7.09 16.51 3.71
N GLY A 183 -6.31 16.52 2.63
CA GLY A 183 -6.80 16.82 1.29
C GLY A 183 -7.52 15.65 0.61
N SER A 184 -7.55 14.45 1.23
CA SER A 184 -8.37 13.33 0.76
C SER A 184 -9.58 13.18 1.68
N ALA A 185 -10.79 13.28 1.13
CA ALA A 185 -12.03 13.12 1.90
C ALA A 185 -12.16 11.67 2.39
N THR A 186 -12.48 11.52 3.67
CA THR A 186 -12.80 10.23 4.30
C THR A 186 -14.18 10.36 4.91
N SER A 187 -15.15 9.65 4.34
CA SER A 187 -16.57 9.89 4.58
C SER A 187 -17.20 8.83 5.46
N VAL A 188 -18.24 9.22 6.17
CA VAL A 188 -19.30 8.32 6.67
C VAL A 188 -20.38 8.29 5.61
N ILE A 189 -20.68 7.12 5.05
CA ILE A 189 -21.66 6.96 3.97
C ILE A 189 -22.86 6.19 4.49
N ASN A 190 -24.05 6.81 4.39
CA ASN A 190 -25.34 6.17 4.61
C ASN A 190 -25.89 5.65 3.29
N TYR A 191 -26.29 4.39 3.29
CA TYR A 191 -27.07 3.75 2.22
C TYR A 191 -28.48 3.57 2.72
N THR A 192 -29.45 4.18 2.04
CA THR A 192 -30.87 4.11 2.36
C THR A 192 -31.59 3.57 1.14
N ASP A 193 -31.85 2.28 1.14
CA ASP A 193 -32.51 1.57 0.02
C ASP A 193 -31.79 1.81 -1.32
N ALA A 194 -30.47 1.93 -1.27
CA ALA A 194 -29.64 2.24 -2.43
C ALA A 194 -29.63 1.08 -3.43
N THR A 195 -29.83 1.37 -4.70
CA THR A 195 -29.74 0.37 -5.76
C THR A 195 -28.31 -0.08 -5.94
N GLY A 196 -28.09 -1.40 -5.82
CA GLY A 196 -26.77 -2.05 -6.00
C GLY A 196 -26.86 -3.26 -6.90
N TYR A 197 -25.75 -3.61 -7.51
CA TYR A 197 -25.61 -4.76 -8.41
C TYR A 197 -24.59 -5.73 -7.83
N LEU A 198 -24.94 -7.02 -7.76
CA LEU A 198 -24.04 -8.05 -7.23
C LEU A 198 -22.80 -8.19 -8.12
N ILE A 199 -21.62 -8.25 -7.50
CA ILE A 199 -20.35 -8.55 -8.17
C ILE A 199 -19.86 -9.91 -7.71
N GLY A 200 -19.61 -10.81 -8.69
CA GLY A 200 -19.30 -12.22 -8.42
C GLY A 200 -20.50 -13.00 -7.90
N GLU A 201 -20.24 -14.09 -7.19
CA GLU A 201 -21.28 -14.95 -6.65
C GLU A 201 -21.74 -14.54 -5.24
N PRO A 202 -22.99 -14.84 -4.83
CA PRO A 202 -23.44 -14.65 -3.47
C PRO A 202 -22.48 -15.26 -2.43
N ASN A 203 -22.25 -14.53 -1.34
CA ASN A 203 -21.37 -14.96 -0.23
C ASN A 203 -19.88 -15.12 -0.60
N GLN A 204 -19.46 -14.67 -1.77
CA GLN A 204 -18.07 -14.62 -2.21
C GLN A 204 -17.49 -13.18 -2.21
N GLY A 205 -18.22 -12.22 -1.66
CA GLY A 205 -17.87 -10.81 -1.75
C GLY A 205 -16.52 -10.45 -1.12
N LEU A 206 -16.12 -11.14 -0.06
CA LEU A 206 -14.82 -10.90 0.55
C LEU A 206 -13.68 -11.38 -0.35
N ALA A 207 -13.83 -12.53 -1.01
CA ALA A 207 -12.86 -13.04 -1.98
C ALA A 207 -12.72 -12.10 -3.19
N CYS A 208 -13.84 -11.58 -3.71
CA CYS A 208 -13.82 -10.59 -4.79
C CYS A 208 -13.12 -9.29 -4.36
N MET A 209 -13.40 -8.82 -3.13
CA MET A 209 -12.78 -7.61 -2.59
C MET A 209 -11.26 -7.77 -2.35
N PHE A 210 -10.78 -8.98 -2.03
CA PHE A 210 -9.35 -9.24 -1.88
C PHE A 210 -8.55 -8.98 -3.17
N THR A 211 -9.17 -9.08 -4.34
CA THR A 211 -8.53 -8.70 -5.61
C THR A 211 -8.12 -7.22 -5.60
N MET A 212 -8.99 -6.33 -5.12
CA MET A 212 -8.68 -4.92 -4.92
C MET A 212 -7.69 -4.72 -3.76
N MET A 213 -7.97 -5.33 -2.60
CA MET A 213 -7.16 -5.14 -1.39
C MET A 213 -5.71 -5.62 -1.54
N ASN A 214 -5.45 -6.71 -2.25
CA ASN A 214 -4.08 -7.19 -2.47
C ASN A 214 -3.27 -6.23 -3.35
N TYR A 215 -3.93 -5.60 -4.33
CA TYR A 215 -3.33 -4.53 -5.11
C TYR A 215 -2.99 -3.33 -4.22
N GLU A 216 -3.95 -2.89 -3.40
CA GLU A 216 -3.80 -1.74 -2.50
C GLU A 216 -2.73 -1.97 -1.42
N ARG A 217 -2.56 -3.17 -0.90
CA ARG A 217 -1.55 -3.48 0.13
C ARG A 217 -0.12 -3.19 -0.33
N LEU A 218 0.25 -3.56 -1.56
CA LEU A 218 1.55 -3.19 -2.11
C LEU A 218 1.64 -1.68 -2.33
N SER A 219 0.59 -1.05 -2.86
CA SER A 219 0.53 0.40 -3.07
C SER A 219 0.68 1.18 -1.76
N VAL A 220 0.09 0.70 -0.65
CA VAL A 220 0.27 1.29 0.69
C VAL A 220 1.71 1.10 1.21
N GLY A 221 2.36 -0.02 0.93
CA GLY A 221 3.80 -0.18 1.18
C GLY A 221 4.61 0.88 0.44
N ILE A 222 4.30 1.09 -0.85
CA ILE A 222 4.93 2.13 -1.69
C ILE A 222 4.58 3.54 -1.21
N GLN A 223 3.40 3.78 -0.63
CA GLN A 223 3.07 5.05 0.03
C GLN A 223 4.07 5.37 1.15
N GLY A 224 4.39 4.38 1.99
CA GLY A 224 5.41 4.52 3.02
C GLY A 224 6.75 4.93 2.44
N LEU A 225 7.18 4.27 1.36
CA LEU A 225 8.41 4.56 0.64
C LEU A 225 8.40 5.97 0.01
N GLY A 226 7.34 6.36 -0.69
CA GLY A 226 7.27 7.66 -1.37
C GLY A 226 7.34 8.84 -0.40
N LEU A 227 6.67 8.72 0.76
CA LEU A 227 6.74 9.74 1.82
C LEU A 227 8.11 9.76 2.52
N ALA A 228 8.73 8.59 2.72
CA ALA A 228 10.09 8.45 3.24
C ALA A 228 11.12 9.11 2.29
N GLU A 229 11.01 8.88 1.00
CA GLU A 229 11.89 9.49 0.00
C GLU A 229 11.74 11.00 -0.04
N ARG A 230 10.50 11.51 0.02
CA ARG A 230 10.23 12.95 0.12
C ARG A 230 10.88 13.57 1.35
N ALA A 231 10.78 12.89 2.51
CA ALA A 231 11.39 13.33 3.77
C ALA A 231 12.92 13.34 3.67
N TYR A 232 13.51 12.30 3.07
CA TYR A 232 14.95 12.19 2.85
C TYR A 232 15.49 13.31 1.96
N GLN A 233 14.85 13.57 0.83
CA GLN A 233 15.27 14.62 -0.09
C GLN A 233 15.23 15.99 0.59
N ALA A 234 14.14 16.31 1.30
CA ALA A 234 14.01 17.55 2.05
C ALA A 234 15.09 17.68 3.14
N ALA A 235 15.31 16.61 3.93
CA ALA A 235 16.30 16.59 4.99
C ALA A 235 17.74 16.70 4.46
N SER A 236 18.04 16.02 3.35
CA SER A 236 19.38 16.08 2.71
C SER A 236 19.69 17.47 2.19
N SER A 237 18.73 18.14 1.53
CA SER A 237 18.91 19.51 1.07
C SER A 237 19.11 20.47 2.24
N TYR A 238 18.22 20.39 3.25
CA TYR A 238 18.32 21.22 4.45
C TYR A 238 19.67 21.04 5.17
N ALA A 239 20.14 19.79 5.31
CA ALA A 239 21.39 19.51 6.02
C ALA A 239 22.65 20.07 5.33
N LYS A 240 22.61 20.23 4.01
CA LYS A 240 23.70 20.85 3.23
C LYS A 240 23.72 22.37 3.37
N GLU A 241 22.57 23.00 3.56
CA GLU A 241 22.42 24.45 3.62
C GLU A 241 22.48 24.98 5.07
N ARG A 242 21.98 24.23 6.04
CA ARG A 242 21.92 24.64 7.44
C ARG A 242 23.31 24.60 8.08
N VAL A 243 23.75 25.73 8.60
CA VAL A 243 25.06 25.89 9.26
C VAL A 243 24.83 26.02 10.77
N GLN A 244 25.34 25.07 11.57
CA GLN A 244 25.31 25.07 13.03
C GLN A 244 26.40 24.20 13.65
N GLY A 245 27.09 24.72 14.66
CA GLY A 245 28.15 24.02 15.37
C GLY A 245 29.42 23.84 14.51
N ARG A 246 30.44 23.18 15.08
CA ARG A 246 31.69 22.84 14.40
C ARG A 246 31.82 21.32 14.27
N ILE A 247 32.26 20.86 13.12
CA ILE A 247 32.57 19.45 12.90
C ILE A 247 33.84 19.07 13.69
N PRO A 248 33.89 17.94 14.41
CA PRO A 248 35.05 17.57 15.24
C PRO A 248 36.38 17.55 14.51
N ASP A 249 36.40 17.14 13.24
CA ASP A 249 37.64 16.98 12.46
C ASP A 249 38.13 18.27 11.81
N GLY A 250 37.46 19.41 12.01
CA GLY A 250 37.91 20.74 11.63
C GLY A 250 38.23 20.94 10.16
N SER A 251 37.64 20.21 9.24
CA SER A 251 38.03 20.09 7.84
C SER A 251 37.68 21.25 6.92
N THR A 252 37.14 22.36 7.43
CA THR A 252 36.91 23.55 6.59
C THR A 252 38.14 24.46 6.65
N ALA A 253 38.75 24.67 5.51
CA ALA A 253 39.99 25.48 5.33
C ALA A 253 39.86 26.97 5.67
N GLU A 254 38.66 27.45 6.00
CA GLU A 254 38.36 28.83 6.37
C GLU A 254 37.88 28.88 7.82
N PRO A 255 38.17 29.95 8.58
CA PRO A 255 37.74 30.13 9.94
C PRO A 255 36.24 30.54 9.97
N ALA A 256 35.37 29.68 9.44
CA ALA A 256 33.90 29.87 9.52
C ALA A 256 33.41 29.74 10.97
N ALA A 257 32.41 30.51 11.36
CA ALA A 257 31.83 30.47 12.70
C ALA A 257 31.13 29.13 13.00
N ALA A 258 30.66 28.41 11.97
CA ALA A 258 29.99 27.12 12.04
C ALA A 258 30.06 26.38 10.72
N ASP A 259 29.79 25.08 10.74
CA ASP A 259 29.83 24.19 9.59
C ASP A 259 28.41 23.74 9.17
N ALA A 260 28.26 23.25 7.92
CA ALA A 260 27.00 22.65 7.46
C ALA A 260 26.68 21.38 8.28
N ILE A 261 25.45 21.24 8.72
CA ILE A 261 25.09 20.15 9.65
C ILE A 261 25.22 18.75 9.04
N VAL A 262 25.25 18.62 7.72
CA VAL A 262 25.50 17.34 7.04
C VAL A 262 26.86 16.74 7.43
N GLY A 263 27.80 17.51 7.91
CA GLY A 263 29.10 17.04 8.39
C GLY A 263 29.06 16.39 9.78
N HIS A 264 28.02 16.62 10.59
CA HIS A 264 27.92 16.03 11.91
C HIS A 264 27.58 14.55 11.86
N PRO A 265 28.27 13.68 12.64
CA PRO A 265 28.11 12.23 12.58
C PRO A 265 26.66 11.75 12.77
N ASP A 266 25.91 12.32 13.71
CA ASP A 266 24.52 11.89 13.94
C ASP A 266 23.57 12.31 12.81
N VAL A 267 23.77 13.49 12.22
CA VAL A 267 23.01 13.91 11.03
C VAL A 267 23.31 12.95 9.86
N ARG A 268 24.57 12.59 9.66
CA ARG A 268 24.96 11.61 8.64
C ARG A 268 24.33 10.25 8.88
N ARG A 269 24.32 9.77 10.13
CA ARG A 269 23.66 8.52 10.51
C ARG A 269 22.17 8.55 10.14
N MET A 270 21.45 9.63 10.50
CA MET A 270 20.04 9.77 10.16
C MET A 270 19.77 9.78 8.65
N LEU A 271 20.60 10.48 7.87
CA LEU A 271 20.48 10.53 6.41
C LEU A 271 20.82 9.17 5.76
N LEU A 272 21.86 8.49 6.23
CA LEU A 272 22.25 7.17 5.73
C LEU A 272 21.18 6.11 6.04
N THR A 273 20.60 6.14 7.25
CA THR A 273 19.50 5.24 7.60
C THR A 273 18.29 5.43 6.67
N GLN A 274 17.88 6.67 6.43
CA GLN A 274 16.79 6.97 5.49
C GLN A 274 17.12 6.45 4.07
N ARG A 275 18.31 6.73 3.59
CA ARG A 275 18.74 6.29 2.26
C ARG A 275 18.78 4.77 2.15
N ALA A 276 19.31 4.07 3.17
CA ALA A 276 19.38 2.62 3.19
C ALA A 276 17.98 1.99 3.12
N TYR A 277 17.01 2.48 3.88
CA TYR A 277 15.65 1.96 3.84
C TYR A 277 14.92 2.32 2.54
N ASN A 278 15.08 3.53 2.02
CA ASN A 278 14.42 3.96 0.79
C ASN A 278 14.91 3.18 -0.43
N GLU A 279 16.22 3.02 -0.61
CA GLU A 279 16.76 2.29 -1.76
C GLU A 279 16.44 0.79 -1.70
N ALA A 280 16.54 0.17 -0.52
CA ALA A 280 16.11 -1.22 -0.34
C ALA A 280 14.59 -1.40 -0.54
N GLY A 281 13.79 -0.46 -0.05
CA GLY A 281 12.34 -0.46 -0.24
C GLY A 281 11.94 -0.35 -1.71
N ARG A 282 12.64 0.46 -2.48
CA ARG A 282 12.46 0.59 -3.94
C ARG A 282 12.81 -0.71 -4.66
N ALA A 283 13.93 -1.33 -4.30
CA ALA A 283 14.30 -2.63 -4.85
C ALA A 283 13.30 -3.72 -4.46
N PHE A 284 12.79 -3.70 -3.22
CA PHE A 284 11.81 -4.66 -2.73
C PHE A 284 10.45 -4.52 -3.41
N SER A 285 9.94 -3.30 -3.54
CA SER A 285 8.68 -3.05 -4.27
C SER A 285 8.77 -3.47 -5.74
N THR A 286 9.92 -3.24 -6.37
CA THR A 286 10.22 -3.70 -7.74
C THR A 286 10.25 -5.22 -7.82
N TYR A 287 10.88 -5.90 -6.85
CA TYR A 287 10.92 -7.37 -6.79
C TYR A 287 9.53 -7.98 -6.60
N VAL A 288 8.71 -7.43 -5.69
CA VAL A 288 7.32 -7.88 -5.52
C VAL A 288 6.50 -7.61 -6.78
N GLY A 289 6.69 -6.46 -7.42
CA GLY A 289 6.09 -6.14 -8.71
C GLY A 289 6.45 -7.14 -9.81
N LEU A 290 7.72 -7.56 -9.88
CA LEU A 290 8.18 -8.60 -10.81
C LEU A 290 7.49 -9.95 -10.54
N GLN A 291 7.30 -10.33 -9.27
CA GLN A 291 6.57 -11.57 -8.95
C GLN A 291 5.09 -11.48 -9.34
N LEU A 292 4.45 -10.33 -9.18
CA LEU A 292 3.10 -10.08 -9.68
C LEU A 292 3.00 -10.23 -11.20
N ASP A 293 3.96 -9.68 -11.95
CA ASP A 293 4.01 -9.81 -13.40
C ASP A 293 4.24 -11.26 -13.83
N ARG A 294 5.14 -11.98 -13.16
CA ARG A 294 5.39 -13.41 -13.41
C ARG A 294 4.17 -14.27 -13.11
N ALA A 295 3.49 -14.01 -11.99
CA ALA A 295 2.27 -14.73 -11.61
C ALA A 295 1.16 -14.55 -12.65
N LYS A 296 1.14 -13.40 -13.36
CA LYS A 296 0.10 -13.09 -14.34
C LYS A 296 0.47 -13.47 -15.79
N TYR A 297 1.73 -13.26 -16.19
CA TYR A 297 2.13 -13.26 -17.59
C TYR A 297 3.16 -14.32 -17.96
N ALA A 298 3.78 -15.04 -17.02
CA ALA A 298 4.74 -16.08 -17.38
C ALA A 298 4.08 -17.18 -18.22
N SER A 299 4.75 -17.60 -19.27
CA SER A 299 4.27 -18.65 -20.18
C SER A 299 4.38 -20.07 -19.59
N VAL A 300 5.19 -20.24 -18.54
CA VAL A 300 5.46 -21.55 -17.90
C VAL A 300 4.69 -21.63 -16.59
N GLY A 301 3.74 -22.55 -16.48
CA GLY A 301 2.82 -22.69 -15.35
C GLY A 301 3.51 -22.87 -13.99
N ILE A 302 4.66 -23.55 -13.93
CA ILE A 302 5.42 -23.71 -12.68
C ILE A 302 6.01 -22.36 -12.20
N VAL A 303 6.42 -21.50 -13.13
CA VAL A 303 6.91 -20.14 -12.81
C VAL A 303 5.76 -19.28 -12.30
N GLN A 304 4.57 -19.36 -12.93
CA GLN A 304 3.37 -18.66 -12.47
C GLN A 304 3.00 -19.07 -11.05
N ALA A 305 2.92 -20.36 -10.77
CA ALA A 305 2.53 -20.90 -9.47
C ALA A 305 3.52 -20.52 -8.36
N LYS A 306 4.83 -20.58 -8.64
CA LYS A 306 5.87 -20.14 -7.72
C LYS A 306 5.75 -18.65 -7.43
N ALA A 307 5.64 -17.83 -8.45
CA ALA A 307 5.51 -16.38 -8.31
C ALA A 307 4.26 -16.00 -7.53
N ALA A 308 3.13 -16.67 -7.74
CA ALA A 308 1.90 -16.45 -6.97
C ALA A 308 2.08 -16.75 -5.48
N ARG A 309 2.79 -17.84 -5.10
CA ARG A 309 3.11 -18.14 -3.70
C ARG A 309 4.02 -17.06 -3.09
N PHE A 310 5.01 -16.59 -3.83
CA PHE A 310 5.89 -15.51 -3.37
C PHE A 310 5.15 -14.19 -3.19
N VAL A 311 4.25 -13.82 -4.10
CA VAL A 311 3.37 -12.65 -3.92
C VAL A 311 2.55 -12.78 -2.65
N ASP A 312 1.93 -13.95 -2.43
CA ASP A 312 1.11 -14.21 -1.25
C ASP A 312 1.91 -14.07 0.06
N LEU A 313 3.15 -14.59 0.08
CA LEU A 313 4.07 -14.50 1.22
C LEU A 313 4.58 -13.06 1.44
N LEU A 314 4.96 -12.35 0.38
CA LEU A 314 5.66 -11.06 0.49
C LEU A 314 4.72 -9.86 0.65
N THR A 315 3.46 -9.97 0.27
CA THR A 315 2.49 -8.86 0.37
C THR A 315 2.32 -8.32 1.80
N PRO A 316 2.16 -9.15 2.86
CA PRO A 316 2.13 -8.66 4.23
C PRO A 316 3.42 -7.95 4.65
N VAL A 317 4.59 -8.46 4.24
CA VAL A 317 5.88 -7.83 4.51
C VAL A 317 5.98 -6.48 3.78
N ALA A 318 5.61 -6.43 2.50
CA ALA A 318 5.61 -5.18 1.73
C ALA A 318 4.72 -4.12 2.39
N LYS A 319 3.51 -4.48 2.82
CA LYS A 319 2.62 -3.52 3.46
C LYS A 319 3.13 -3.07 4.83
N ALA A 320 3.46 -3.98 5.72
CA ALA A 320 3.77 -3.65 7.11
C ALA A 320 5.18 -3.10 7.27
N PHE A 321 6.20 -3.82 6.80
CA PHE A 321 7.59 -3.40 6.98
C PHE A 321 7.89 -2.07 6.29
N MET A 322 7.46 -1.91 5.03
CA MET A 322 7.71 -0.67 4.30
C MET A 322 7.02 0.53 4.94
N THR A 323 5.82 0.38 5.51
CA THR A 323 5.13 1.49 6.18
C THR A 323 5.73 1.81 7.54
N ASP A 324 6.28 0.83 8.27
CA ASP A 324 7.01 1.04 9.53
C ASP A 324 8.31 1.79 9.26
N ARG A 325 9.10 1.34 8.28
CA ARG A 325 10.32 2.05 7.84
C ARG A 325 9.98 3.43 7.25
N GLY A 326 8.85 3.56 6.58
CA GLY A 326 8.34 4.83 6.07
C GLY A 326 8.13 5.86 7.18
N LEU A 327 7.46 5.48 8.27
CA LEU A 327 7.27 6.36 9.42
C LEU A 327 8.63 6.69 10.08
N GLU A 328 9.50 5.72 10.29
CA GLU A 328 10.84 5.94 10.85
C GLU A 328 11.64 6.95 10.02
N CYS A 329 11.67 6.81 8.71
CA CYS A 329 12.36 7.74 7.81
C CYS A 329 11.77 9.15 7.87
N THR A 330 10.45 9.31 7.95
CA THR A 330 9.85 10.65 8.07
C THR A 330 10.16 11.29 9.42
N LEU A 331 10.23 10.52 10.51
CA LEU A 331 10.66 11.00 11.83
C LEU A 331 12.13 11.42 11.82
N LEU A 332 13.02 10.63 11.22
CA LEU A 332 14.43 10.99 11.07
C LEU A 332 14.60 12.24 10.19
N GLY A 333 13.85 12.35 9.10
CA GLY A 333 13.83 13.54 8.26
C GLY A 333 13.41 14.79 9.03
N GLN A 334 12.32 14.70 9.80
CA GLN A 334 11.87 15.78 10.68
C GLN A 334 12.94 16.15 11.73
N GLN A 335 13.61 15.15 12.32
CA GLN A 335 14.65 15.35 13.32
C GLN A 335 15.85 16.13 12.75
N VAL A 336 16.26 15.88 11.50
CA VAL A 336 17.33 16.64 10.83
C VAL A 336 17.01 18.14 10.76
N PHE A 337 15.75 18.53 10.61
CA PHE A 337 15.34 19.94 10.61
C PHE A 337 15.38 20.59 12.02
N GLY A 338 15.52 19.81 13.09
CA GLY A 338 15.46 20.34 14.46
C GLY A 338 14.15 21.07 14.73
N GLY A 339 14.21 22.24 15.38
CA GLY A 339 13.01 23.04 15.68
C GLY A 339 12.19 23.43 14.45
N HIS A 340 12.83 23.68 13.31
CA HIS A 340 12.15 23.96 12.05
C HIS A 340 11.26 22.77 11.60
N GLY A 341 11.67 21.54 11.88
CA GLY A 341 10.89 20.34 11.56
C GLY A 341 9.53 20.23 12.27
N TYR A 342 9.34 21.02 13.34
CA TYR A 342 8.08 21.05 14.09
C TYR A 342 7.14 22.18 13.65
N ILE A 343 7.59 23.05 12.75
CA ILE A 343 6.88 24.23 12.27
C ILE A 343 6.24 23.93 10.92
N ARG A 344 4.93 24.26 10.76
CA ARG A 344 4.13 23.96 9.57
C ARG A 344 4.68 24.51 8.27
N GLU A 345 5.22 25.72 8.33
CA GLU A 345 5.76 26.44 7.16
C GLU A 345 6.91 25.69 6.48
N TRP A 346 7.60 24.79 7.19
CA TRP A 346 8.64 23.91 6.63
C TRP A 346 8.12 22.65 5.96
N GLY A 347 6.86 22.27 6.23
CA GLY A 347 6.14 21.20 5.55
C GLY A 347 6.54 19.76 5.92
N VAL A 348 7.67 19.53 6.58
CA VAL A 348 8.16 18.17 6.89
C VAL A 348 7.34 17.48 7.98
N GLU A 349 6.72 18.23 8.88
CA GLU A 349 5.86 17.70 9.93
C GLU A 349 4.61 17.02 9.35
N GLN A 350 4.14 17.50 8.18
CA GLN A 350 3.02 16.90 7.46
C GLN A 350 3.34 15.49 6.97
N LEU A 351 4.57 15.23 6.55
CA LEU A 351 4.97 13.90 6.07
C LEU A 351 4.82 12.84 7.17
N VAL A 352 5.17 13.20 8.42
CA VAL A 352 4.97 12.33 9.59
C VAL A 352 3.49 12.06 9.83
N ARG A 353 2.64 13.09 9.73
CA ARG A 353 1.19 12.94 9.93
C ARG A 353 0.54 12.13 8.81
N ASP A 354 0.97 12.35 7.58
CA ASP A 354 0.38 11.71 6.40
C ASP A 354 0.78 10.23 6.28
N VAL A 355 2.04 9.86 6.62
CA VAL A 355 2.48 8.47 6.56
C VAL A 355 1.86 7.59 7.64
N ARG A 356 1.47 8.16 8.79
CA ARG A 356 1.02 7.39 9.95
C ARG A 356 -0.19 6.51 9.67
N ILE A 357 -1.11 6.93 8.79
CA ILE A 357 -2.29 6.14 8.44
C ILE A 357 -1.93 4.83 7.73
N ALA A 358 -0.81 4.80 7.01
CA ALA A 358 -0.38 3.63 6.25
C ALA A 358 -0.11 2.39 7.14
N GLN A 359 0.20 2.58 8.41
CA GLN A 359 0.34 1.48 9.37
C GLN A 359 -1.00 0.96 9.90
N ILE A 360 -2.09 1.72 9.73
CA ILE A 360 -3.38 1.48 10.38
C ILE A 360 -4.39 0.86 9.40
N TYR A 361 -4.57 1.45 8.21
CA TYR A 361 -5.57 1.02 7.25
C TYR A 361 -5.08 -0.12 6.34
N GLU A 362 -5.96 -0.68 5.50
CA GLU A 362 -5.72 -1.82 4.60
C GLU A 362 -5.20 -3.07 5.35
N GLY A 363 -5.68 -3.23 6.60
CA GLY A 363 -5.20 -4.18 7.59
C GLY A 363 -4.02 -3.59 8.38
N ALA A 364 -4.23 -3.34 9.68
CA ALA A 364 -3.19 -2.83 10.58
C ALA A 364 -1.93 -3.71 10.51
N ASN A 365 -0.74 -3.13 10.74
CA ASN A 365 0.52 -3.87 10.56
C ASN A 365 0.60 -5.14 11.41
N GLY A 366 0.07 -5.15 12.64
CA GLY A 366 -0.05 -6.38 13.43
C GLY A 366 -0.95 -7.45 12.80
N ILE A 367 -2.00 -7.04 12.05
CA ILE A 367 -2.85 -7.97 11.29
C ILE A 367 -2.11 -8.52 10.07
N GLN A 368 -1.28 -7.73 9.42
CA GLN A 368 -0.42 -8.22 8.34
C GLN A 368 0.61 -9.23 8.87
N ALA A 369 1.20 -8.95 10.03
CA ALA A 369 2.14 -9.85 10.68
C ALA A 369 1.45 -11.19 11.06
N LEU A 370 0.25 -11.13 11.63
CA LEU A 370 -0.53 -12.32 11.95
C LEU A 370 -0.97 -13.08 10.69
N ASP A 371 -1.31 -12.39 9.59
CA ASP A 371 -1.61 -13.01 8.30
C ASP A 371 -0.37 -13.74 7.74
N LEU A 372 0.81 -13.11 7.82
CA LEU A 372 2.08 -13.70 7.40
C LEU A 372 2.34 -15.03 8.15
N VAL A 373 2.35 -14.99 9.48
CA VAL A 373 2.66 -16.20 10.26
C VAL A 373 1.53 -17.22 10.17
N GLY A 374 0.29 -16.82 10.49
CA GLY A 374 -0.81 -17.77 10.65
C GLY A 374 -1.34 -18.37 9.33
N ARG A 375 -1.36 -17.57 8.26
CA ARG A 375 -1.99 -17.99 6.99
C ARG A 375 -1.01 -18.27 5.86
N LYS A 376 0.24 -17.79 5.94
CA LYS A 376 1.23 -18.01 4.89
C LYS A 376 2.29 -19.01 5.35
N VAL A 377 2.91 -18.79 6.50
CA VAL A 377 3.98 -19.65 7.01
C VAL A 377 3.43 -20.97 7.57
N LEU A 378 2.52 -20.92 8.54
CA LEU A 378 2.03 -22.13 9.21
C LEU A 378 1.16 -23.01 8.30
N LYS A 379 0.49 -22.42 7.31
CA LYS A 379 -0.41 -23.16 6.42
C LYS A 379 0.30 -24.21 5.57
N ASP A 380 1.52 -23.92 5.13
CA ASP A 380 2.33 -24.85 4.30
C ASP A 380 3.56 -25.39 5.05
N GLY A 381 3.61 -25.24 6.37
CA GLY A 381 4.74 -25.68 7.20
C GLY A 381 6.04 -24.94 6.90
N GLY A 382 5.97 -23.70 6.42
CA GLY A 382 7.12 -22.87 6.08
C GLY A 382 7.75 -23.19 4.72
N ALA A 383 7.15 -24.06 3.93
CA ALA A 383 7.74 -24.50 2.65
C ALA A 383 8.02 -23.36 1.68
N THR A 384 7.09 -22.39 1.55
CA THR A 384 7.28 -21.23 0.67
C THR A 384 8.40 -20.31 1.16
N VAL A 385 8.58 -20.17 2.46
CA VAL A 385 9.69 -19.39 3.03
C VAL A 385 11.03 -20.05 2.71
N ILE A 386 11.12 -21.37 2.90
CA ILE A 386 12.33 -22.14 2.60
C ILE A 386 12.66 -22.08 1.11
N GLU A 387 11.67 -22.22 0.23
CA GLU A 387 11.84 -22.04 -1.21
C GLU A 387 12.40 -20.65 -1.57
N LEU A 388 11.91 -19.59 -0.91
CA LEU A 388 12.42 -18.24 -1.11
C LEU A 388 13.86 -18.09 -0.61
N ILE A 389 14.19 -18.64 0.56
CA ILE A 389 15.54 -18.64 1.11
C ILE A 389 16.51 -19.36 0.18
N ASP A 390 16.13 -20.50 -0.36
CA ASP A 390 16.95 -21.25 -1.30
C ASP A 390 17.17 -20.48 -2.61
N ASP A 391 16.16 -19.77 -3.11
CA ASP A 391 16.31 -18.87 -4.26
C ASP A 391 17.26 -17.72 -3.96
N ILE A 392 17.19 -17.13 -2.77
CA ILE A 392 18.09 -16.06 -2.34
C ILE A 392 19.54 -16.57 -2.30
N ARG A 393 19.79 -17.77 -1.73
CA ARG A 393 21.12 -18.39 -1.68
C ARG A 393 21.74 -18.66 -3.06
N GLN A 394 20.90 -18.85 -4.09
CA GLN A 394 21.35 -19.03 -5.46
C GLN A 394 21.71 -17.72 -6.18
N THR A 395 21.44 -16.56 -5.56
CA THR A 395 21.77 -15.27 -6.17
C THR A 395 23.23 -14.90 -5.95
N GLU A 396 23.86 -14.36 -6.99
CA GLU A 396 25.21 -13.82 -6.86
C GLU A 396 25.21 -12.57 -5.97
N VAL A 397 26.05 -12.58 -4.95
CA VAL A 397 26.32 -11.45 -4.05
C VAL A 397 27.83 -11.32 -3.84
N PRO A 398 28.36 -10.10 -3.58
CA PRO A 398 29.78 -9.94 -3.27
C PRO A 398 30.20 -10.77 -2.05
N GLU A 399 31.40 -11.38 -2.11
CA GLU A 399 31.94 -12.28 -1.09
C GLU A 399 31.90 -11.66 0.33
N ARG A 400 32.17 -10.36 0.42
CA ARG A 400 32.15 -9.61 1.70
C ARG A 400 30.79 -9.64 2.43
N TYR A 401 29.66 -9.90 1.74
CA TYR A 401 28.32 -10.00 2.32
C TYR A 401 27.82 -11.43 2.43
N ALA A 402 28.43 -12.39 1.73
CA ALA A 402 27.90 -13.74 1.59
C ALA A 402 27.72 -14.44 2.94
N ALA A 403 28.74 -14.37 3.82
CA ALA A 403 28.69 -15.02 5.13
C ALA A 403 27.58 -14.44 6.03
N SER A 404 27.51 -13.11 6.16
CA SER A 404 26.50 -12.45 7.00
C SER A 404 25.07 -12.64 6.46
N LEU A 405 24.91 -12.67 5.13
CA LEU A 405 23.62 -12.95 4.53
C LEU A 405 23.19 -14.40 4.78
N ASP A 406 24.10 -15.37 4.63
CA ASP A 406 23.76 -16.78 4.90
C ASP A 406 23.44 -17.03 6.38
N GLU A 407 24.14 -16.38 7.33
CA GLU A 407 23.79 -16.40 8.75
C GLU A 407 22.37 -15.89 8.99
N ALA A 408 21.99 -14.75 8.41
CA ALA A 408 20.66 -14.17 8.53
C ALA A 408 19.57 -15.06 7.91
N LEU A 409 19.84 -15.65 6.73
CA LEU A 409 18.95 -16.61 6.09
C LEU A 409 18.78 -17.89 6.91
N SER A 410 19.86 -18.37 7.52
CA SER A 410 19.85 -19.56 8.36
C SER A 410 19.04 -19.32 9.65
N ALA A 411 19.20 -18.16 10.27
CA ALA A 411 18.40 -17.74 11.42
C ALA A 411 16.90 -17.64 11.07
N TRP A 412 16.57 -17.04 9.92
CA TRP A 412 15.18 -16.98 9.45
C TRP A 412 14.59 -18.38 9.21
N GLN A 413 15.35 -19.27 8.60
CA GLN A 413 14.95 -20.66 8.36
C GLN A 413 14.73 -21.41 9.68
N GLU A 414 15.62 -21.25 10.66
CA GLU A 414 15.51 -21.85 11.99
C GLU A 414 14.26 -21.39 12.74
N VAL A 415 14.04 -20.07 12.81
CA VAL A 415 12.83 -19.50 13.44
C VAL A 415 11.57 -19.97 12.75
N THR A 416 11.57 -20.04 11.41
CA THR A 416 10.43 -20.57 10.64
C THR A 416 10.09 -21.99 11.03
N ARG A 417 11.08 -22.89 11.09
CA ARG A 417 10.89 -24.29 11.50
C ARG A 417 10.40 -24.37 12.95
N TRP A 418 11.05 -23.65 13.83
CA TRP A 418 10.67 -23.62 15.26
C TRP A 418 9.21 -23.18 15.45
N LEU A 419 8.77 -22.15 14.74
CA LEU A 419 7.36 -21.69 14.79
C LEU A 419 6.40 -22.77 14.28
N CYS A 420 6.72 -23.44 13.17
CA CYS A 420 5.88 -24.51 12.64
C CYS A 420 5.77 -25.71 13.61
N ASP A 421 6.86 -26.03 14.29
CA ASP A 421 6.90 -27.18 15.22
C ASP A 421 6.17 -26.88 16.55
N ASN A 422 6.18 -25.64 17.02
CA ASN A 422 5.67 -25.28 18.34
C ASN A 422 4.27 -24.63 18.32
N ALA A 423 3.85 -24.00 17.23
CA ALA A 423 2.53 -23.37 17.11
C ALA A 423 1.34 -24.34 17.37
N PRO A 424 1.40 -25.62 17.01
CA PRO A 424 0.30 -26.56 17.35
C PRO A 424 0.09 -26.77 18.85
N ALA A 425 1.12 -26.57 19.66
CA ALA A 425 1.06 -26.74 21.12
C ALA A 425 0.62 -25.47 21.86
N ASP A 426 0.83 -24.29 21.25
CA ASP A 426 0.46 -22.99 21.84
C ASP A 426 -0.24 -22.10 20.80
N SER A 427 -1.55 -21.97 20.93
CA SER A 427 -2.37 -21.15 20.03
C SER A 427 -2.07 -19.64 20.10
N ASN A 428 -1.38 -19.15 21.14
CA ASN A 428 -0.99 -17.74 21.24
C ASN A 428 0.34 -17.45 20.55
N LEU A 429 1.18 -18.47 20.36
CA LEU A 429 2.53 -18.32 19.82
C LEU A 429 2.54 -17.60 18.45
N PRO A 430 1.67 -17.93 17.46
CA PRO A 430 1.63 -17.22 16.19
C PRO A 430 1.40 -15.72 16.34
N GLY A 431 0.50 -15.34 17.26
CA GLY A 431 0.21 -13.93 17.53
C GLY A 431 1.37 -13.22 18.22
N ALA A 432 1.97 -13.86 19.22
CA ALA A 432 3.06 -13.30 20.02
C ALA A 432 4.33 -13.06 19.18
N ALA A 433 4.66 -13.98 18.26
CA ALA A 433 5.87 -13.91 17.45
C ALA A 433 5.72 -13.10 16.13
N SER A 434 4.50 -12.82 15.72
CA SER A 434 4.22 -12.40 14.33
C SER A 434 4.90 -11.09 13.92
N VAL A 435 4.93 -10.10 14.81
CA VAL A 435 5.50 -8.78 14.51
C VAL A 435 7.02 -8.88 14.36
N ASP A 436 7.69 -9.51 15.29
CA ASP A 436 9.15 -9.70 15.26
C ASP A 436 9.57 -10.58 14.07
N TYR A 437 8.77 -11.61 13.75
CA TYR A 437 9.00 -12.46 12.59
C TYR A 437 8.91 -11.65 11.27
N LEU A 438 7.90 -10.80 11.14
CA LEU A 438 7.74 -9.95 9.96
C LEU A 438 8.89 -8.94 9.86
N ASP A 439 9.30 -8.32 10.96
CA ASP A 439 10.39 -7.35 10.99
C ASP A 439 11.72 -8.00 10.62
N MET A 440 12.02 -9.18 11.17
CA MET A 440 13.18 -10.00 10.79
C MET A 440 13.18 -10.32 9.29
N ALA A 441 12.06 -10.83 8.76
CA ALA A 441 11.94 -11.15 7.34
C ALA A 441 12.18 -9.92 6.45
N GLY A 442 11.62 -8.76 6.85
CA GLY A 442 11.84 -7.49 6.14
C GLY A 442 13.30 -7.06 6.11
N HIS A 443 14.00 -7.15 7.24
CA HIS A 443 15.43 -6.83 7.30
C HIS A 443 16.29 -7.79 6.46
N VAL A 444 16.04 -9.08 6.51
CA VAL A 444 16.77 -10.08 5.70
C VAL A 444 16.58 -9.81 4.20
N LEU A 445 15.34 -9.53 3.79
CA LEU A 445 15.04 -9.21 2.39
C LEU A 445 15.73 -7.92 1.92
N TYR A 446 15.77 -6.89 2.76
CA TYR A 446 16.47 -5.63 2.44
C TYR A 446 17.98 -5.85 2.37
N ALA A 447 18.58 -6.59 3.31
CA ALA A 447 19.98 -6.92 3.29
C ALA A 447 20.39 -7.70 2.02
N TRP A 448 19.57 -8.69 1.62
CA TRP A 448 19.77 -9.40 0.36
C TRP A 448 19.75 -8.48 -0.86
N LEU A 449 18.75 -7.59 -0.94
CA LEU A 449 18.62 -6.67 -2.08
C LEU A 449 19.79 -5.67 -2.12
N TRP A 450 20.26 -5.18 -0.98
CA TRP A 450 21.46 -4.35 -0.90
C TRP A 450 22.71 -5.10 -1.37
N ALA A 451 22.91 -6.34 -0.93
CA ALA A 451 24.02 -7.17 -1.38
C ALA A 451 24.01 -7.34 -2.91
N ARG A 452 22.83 -7.59 -3.50
CA ARG A 452 22.67 -7.66 -4.96
C ARG A 452 22.98 -6.33 -5.67
N MET A 453 22.41 -5.23 -5.18
CA MET A 453 22.65 -3.91 -5.78
C MET A 453 24.14 -3.54 -5.73
N SER A 454 24.83 -3.86 -4.64
CA SER A 454 26.27 -3.66 -4.51
C SER A 454 27.07 -4.48 -5.54
N GLY A 455 26.64 -5.71 -5.85
CA GLY A 455 27.29 -6.57 -6.83
C GLY A 455 27.22 -6.09 -8.28
N VAL A 456 26.13 -5.37 -8.64
CA VAL A 456 25.95 -4.85 -10.00
C VAL A 456 26.43 -3.40 -10.17
N SER A 457 26.83 -2.73 -9.08
CA SER A 457 27.35 -1.37 -9.15
C SER A 457 28.80 -1.36 -9.60
N ASP A 458 29.10 -0.57 -10.60
CA ASP A 458 30.43 -0.43 -11.23
C ASP A 458 31.41 0.50 -10.49
N GLY A 459 31.16 0.80 -9.24
CA GLY A 459 32.03 1.63 -8.44
C GLY A 459 31.59 3.08 -8.25
N SER A 460 30.44 3.44 -8.75
CA SER A 460 29.82 4.72 -8.49
C SER A 460 29.19 4.79 -7.08
N ASP A 461 28.60 5.91 -6.72
CA ASP A 461 28.01 6.28 -5.41
C ASP A 461 27.33 5.17 -4.58
N LYS A 462 26.88 4.08 -5.21
CA LYS A 462 26.15 3.01 -4.51
C LYS A 462 27.05 2.14 -3.62
N ARG A 463 28.35 2.04 -3.90
CA ARG A 463 29.27 1.33 -3.01
C ARG A 463 29.42 2.02 -1.65
N CYS A 464 29.43 3.34 -1.65
CA CYS A 464 29.58 4.12 -0.42
C CYS A 464 28.38 3.99 0.55
N VAL A 465 27.23 3.47 0.09
CA VAL A 465 26.05 3.30 0.93
C VAL A 465 25.84 1.84 1.34
N ALA A 466 26.39 0.91 0.57
CA ALA A 466 26.33 -0.52 0.88
C ALA A 466 27.33 -0.94 1.97
N ASP A 467 28.44 -0.22 2.13
CA ASP A 467 29.41 -0.38 3.19
C ASP A 467 29.02 0.42 4.43
#